data_3aae0d94648aaf7ec2ae05cd858b65ba
#
_entry.id   3aae0d94648aaf7ec2ae05cd858b65ba
#
_cell.length_a   1.000
_cell.length_b   1.000
_cell.length_c   1.000
_cell.angle_alpha   90.00
_cell.angle_beta   90.00
_cell.angle_gamma   90.00
#
_symmetry.space_group_name_H-M   'P 1'
#
loop_
_entity.id
_entity.type
_entity.pdbx_description
1 polymer ?
#
loop_
_entity_poly.entity_id
_entity_poly.type
_entity_poly.pdbx_seq_one_letter_code
_entity_poly.pdbx_strand_id
1 'polypeptide(L)'
;MSEQFAETLKKLRTEKGMTQRDLAEQLFVSRTSVNRWENGSRLPDAAMIVKLAELFDVDIEFLFKVATESDFHPNIIMIDDNKIILTGGMQVLEEVLPNATVTGFTKSAEALEYARNNHVELAFVDIEMGSVRGFDVVNELLQISPRTNAVYLTAYPSYALDAWETDACGFMVKPITAEGVEKQLKKLRYPFIPGGSGV
;
A
#
# COMPACT_ATOMS: atom_id res chain seq x y z
N MET A 1 14.59 4.63 2.09
CA MET A 1 15.33 3.45 2.59
C MET A 1 14.99 3.30 4.06
N SER A 2 14.83 2.09 4.56
CA SER A 2 14.17 1.83 5.84
C SER A 2 15.02 2.23 7.05
N GLU A 3 14.82 3.45 7.55
CA GLU A 3 15.38 3.88 8.84
C GLU A 3 14.90 2.94 9.95
N GLN A 4 13.65 2.50 9.89
CA GLN A 4 13.04 1.60 10.86
C GLN A 4 13.75 0.22 10.91
N PHE A 5 14.13 -0.36 9.76
CA PHE A 5 14.92 -1.59 9.75
C PHE A 5 16.30 -1.37 10.35
N ALA A 6 16.96 -0.26 10.02
CA ALA A 6 18.27 0.08 10.54
C ALA A 6 18.27 0.21 12.07
N GLU A 7 17.28 0.92 12.61
CA GLU A 7 17.09 1.07 14.05
C GLU A 7 16.75 -0.26 14.74
N THR A 8 15.84 -1.04 14.15
CA THR A 8 15.44 -2.35 14.66
C THR A 8 16.63 -3.32 14.71
N LEU A 9 17.40 -3.41 13.61
CA LEU A 9 18.58 -4.25 13.54
C LEU A 9 19.62 -3.88 14.59
N LYS A 10 19.90 -2.58 14.72
CA LYS A 10 20.83 -2.06 15.72
C LYS A 10 20.36 -2.36 17.14
N LYS A 11 19.06 -2.22 17.42
CA LYS A 11 18.45 -2.55 18.72
C LYS A 11 18.60 -4.03 19.03
N LEU A 12 18.19 -4.94 18.16
CA LEU A 12 18.30 -6.39 18.34
C LEU A 12 19.74 -6.82 18.58
N ARG A 13 20.69 -6.28 17.82
CA ARG A 13 22.13 -6.55 18.02
C ARG A 13 22.62 -6.11 19.40
N THR A 14 22.28 -4.89 19.81
CA THR A 14 22.73 -4.34 21.10
C THR A 14 22.08 -5.04 22.29
N GLU A 15 20.84 -5.46 22.19
CA GLU A 15 20.13 -6.28 23.20
C GLU A 15 20.80 -7.64 23.40
N LYS A 16 21.38 -8.23 22.34
CA LYS A 16 22.21 -9.45 22.43
C LYS A 16 23.66 -9.16 22.84
N GLY A 17 24.02 -7.93 23.18
CA GLY A 17 25.37 -7.56 23.60
C GLY A 17 26.44 -7.66 22.50
N MET A 18 26.04 -7.72 21.23
CA MET A 18 26.96 -7.93 20.11
C MET A 18 27.51 -6.62 19.57
N THR A 19 28.75 -6.60 19.12
CA THR A 19 29.30 -5.54 18.27
C THR A 19 28.90 -5.76 16.79
N GLN A 20 29.05 -4.74 15.94
CA GLN A 20 28.87 -4.91 14.49
C GLN A 20 29.83 -5.95 13.89
N ARG A 21 30.99 -6.14 14.50
CA ARG A 21 31.97 -7.13 14.09
C ARG A 21 31.49 -8.54 14.43
N ASP A 22 30.97 -8.75 15.65
CA ASP A 22 30.45 -10.04 16.08
C ASP A 22 29.26 -10.48 15.21
N LEU A 23 28.36 -9.55 14.90
CA LEU A 23 27.25 -9.81 13.99
C LEU A 23 27.74 -10.18 12.58
N ALA A 24 28.73 -9.47 12.07
CA ALA A 24 29.31 -9.74 10.76
C ALA A 24 29.96 -11.11 10.68
N GLU A 25 30.70 -11.51 11.73
CA GLU A 25 31.35 -12.82 11.85
C GLU A 25 30.30 -13.95 11.89
N GLN A 26 29.22 -13.79 12.67
CA GLN A 26 28.15 -14.80 12.76
C GLN A 26 27.38 -14.98 11.45
N LEU A 27 27.20 -13.92 10.70
CA LEU A 27 26.47 -13.96 9.42
C LEU A 27 27.39 -14.25 8.21
N PHE A 28 28.71 -14.39 8.44
CA PHE A 28 29.71 -14.57 7.37
C PHE A 28 29.69 -13.44 6.34
N VAL A 29 29.54 -12.19 6.79
CA VAL A 29 29.55 -10.99 5.95
C VAL A 29 30.62 -10.00 6.39
N SER A 30 30.86 -8.95 5.60
CA SER A 30 31.77 -7.89 6.01
C SER A 30 31.13 -6.98 7.09
N ARG A 31 31.93 -6.44 8.01
CA ARG A 31 31.49 -5.40 8.94
C ARG A 31 30.88 -4.19 8.20
N THR A 32 31.41 -3.89 7.02
CA THR A 32 30.88 -2.81 6.16
C THR A 32 29.45 -3.09 5.72
N SER A 33 29.08 -4.36 5.49
CA SER A 33 27.69 -4.73 5.16
C SER A 33 26.77 -4.45 6.34
N VAL A 34 27.13 -4.90 7.54
CA VAL A 34 26.36 -4.63 8.77
C VAL A 34 26.22 -3.12 9.01
N ASN A 35 27.31 -2.37 8.85
CA ASN A 35 27.27 -0.91 8.98
C ASN A 35 26.29 -0.27 7.99
N ARG A 36 26.29 -0.72 6.72
CA ARG A 36 25.35 -0.21 5.70
C ARG A 36 23.89 -0.55 6.02
N TRP A 37 23.64 -1.70 6.62
CA TRP A 37 22.30 -2.08 7.07
C TRP A 37 21.83 -1.22 8.25
N GLU A 38 22.70 -0.98 9.24
CA GLU A 38 22.38 -0.21 10.44
C GLU A 38 22.37 1.31 10.25
N ASN A 39 22.87 1.82 9.13
CA ASN A 39 22.74 3.23 8.76
C ASN A 39 21.69 3.45 7.64
N GLY A 40 20.94 2.41 7.28
CA GLY A 40 19.87 2.49 6.28
C GLY A 40 20.32 2.69 4.82
N SER A 41 21.66 2.68 4.55
CA SER A 41 22.16 2.92 3.18
C SER A 41 21.98 1.71 2.25
N ARG A 42 21.73 0.51 2.81
CA ARG A 42 21.41 -0.71 2.08
C ARG A 42 20.61 -1.66 2.96
N LEU A 43 19.64 -2.37 2.37
CA LEU A 43 18.97 -3.50 3.01
C LEU A 43 19.75 -4.81 2.77
N PRO A 44 19.70 -5.77 3.70
CA PRO A 44 20.11 -7.14 3.43
C PRO A 44 19.20 -7.78 2.38
N ASP A 45 19.67 -8.81 1.70
CA ASP A 45 18.80 -9.62 0.83
C ASP A 45 17.86 -10.52 1.65
N ALA A 46 16.88 -11.12 0.98
CA ALA A 46 15.88 -11.97 1.63
C ALA A 46 16.49 -13.14 2.42
N ALA A 47 17.52 -13.79 1.89
CA ALA A 47 18.19 -14.89 2.59
C ALA A 47 18.88 -14.42 3.85
N MET A 48 19.41 -13.21 3.85
CA MET A 48 20.04 -12.60 5.01
C MET A 48 19.02 -12.17 6.06
N ILE A 49 17.85 -11.70 5.66
CA ILE A 49 16.74 -11.39 6.59
C ILE A 49 16.31 -12.65 7.34
N VAL A 50 16.23 -13.80 6.66
CA VAL A 50 15.94 -15.10 7.31
C VAL A 50 16.99 -15.41 8.38
N LYS A 51 18.29 -15.33 8.04
CA LYS A 51 19.38 -15.59 8.99
C LYS A 51 19.38 -14.63 10.18
N LEU A 52 19.02 -13.36 9.96
CA LEU A 52 18.90 -12.38 11.02
C LEU A 52 17.73 -12.72 11.95
N ALA A 53 16.59 -13.17 11.41
CA ALA A 53 15.44 -13.61 12.21
C ALA A 53 15.80 -14.81 13.10
N GLU A 54 16.45 -15.81 12.54
CA GLU A 54 16.95 -16.98 13.29
C GLU A 54 17.98 -16.58 14.36
N LEU A 55 18.95 -15.74 14.02
CA LEU A 55 19.99 -15.30 14.93
C LEU A 55 19.45 -14.53 16.13
N PHE A 56 18.47 -13.65 15.89
CA PHE A 56 17.88 -12.81 16.92
C PHE A 56 16.69 -13.45 17.63
N ASP A 57 16.25 -14.64 17.17
CA ASP A 57 15.06 -15.34 17.68
C ASP A 57 13.80 -14.48 17.62
N VAL A 58 13.60 -13.86 16.47
CA VAL A 58 12.41 -13.03 16.16
C VAL A 58 11.67 -13.61 14.97
N ASP A 59 10.38 -13.27 14.88
CA ASP A 59 9.56 -13.69 13.77
C ASP A 59 10.09 -13.15 12.43
N ILE A 60 10.22 -14.03 11.46
CA ILE A 60 10.72 -13.68 10.12
C ILE A 60 9.78 -12.68 9.43
N GLU A 61 8.47 -12.84 9.62
CA GLU A 61 7.47 -11.94 9.07
C GLU A 61 7.63 -10.54 9.65
N PHE A 62 7.89 -10.44 10.95
CA PHE A 62 8.23 -9.17 11.61
C PHE A 62 9.43 -8.49 10.96
N LEU A 63 10.58 -9.19 10.77
CA LEU A 63 11.75 -8.59 10.15
C LEU A 63 11.57 -8.24 8.68
N PHE A 64 10.85 -9.06 7.92
CA PHE A 64 10.47 -8.74 6.55
C PHE A 64 9.58 -7.51 6.50
N LYS A 65 8.59 -7.43 7.37
CA LYS A 65 7.70 -6.29 7.51
C LYS A 65 8.50 -5.02 7.75
N VAL A 66 9.36 -5.01 8.76
CA VAL A 66 10.22 -3.86 9.08
C VAL A 66 11.19 -3.51 7.95
N ALA A 67 11.70 -4.49 7.21
CA ALA A 67 12.58 -4.27 6.06
C ALA A 67 11.85 -3.69 4.83
N THR A 68 10.58 -4.04 4.66
CA THR A 68 9.75 -3.60 3.53
C THR A 68 8.89 -2.39 3.85
N GLU A 69 8.63 -2.12 5.12
CA GLU A 69 7.89 -0.94 5.62
C GLU A 69 8.75 0.35 5.68
N SER A 70 9.69 0.52 4.77
CA SER A 70 10.27 1.85 4.59
C SER A 70 9.37 2.71 3.74
N ASP A 71 8.88 3.84 4.25
CA ASP A 71 8.28 4.97 3.51
C ASP A 71 7.36 4.60 2.33
N PHE A 72 6.74 3.41 2.36
CA PHE A 72 5.76 3.05 1.36
C PHE A 72 4.47 3.79 1.67
N HIS A 73 4.25 4.86 0.93
CA HIS A 73 2.99 5.58 0.91
C HIS A 73 2.16 5.04 -0.25
N PRO A 74 1.16 4.17 0.01
CA PRO A 74 0.31 3.69 -1.07
C PRO A 74 -0.37 4.87 -1.74
N ASN A 75 -0.35 4.88 -3.06
CA ASN A 75 -0.98 5.93 -3.85
C ASN A 75 -2.41 5.51 -4.17
N ILE A 76 -3.35 6.23 -3.61
CA ILE A 76 -4.78 5.97 -3.70
C ILE A 76 -5.42 7.08 -4.51
N ILE A 77 -6.24 6.71 -5.49
CA ILE A 77 -7.03 7.68 -6.22
C ILE A 77 -8.53 7.49 -5.97
N MET A 78 -9.26 8.60 -5.96
CA MET A 78 -10.72 8.60 -5.97
C MET A 78 -11.22 9.43 -7.15
N ILE A 79 -12.16 8.89 -7.91
CA ILE A 79 -12.74 9.52 -9.09
C ILE A 79 -14.24 9.62 -8.90
N ASP A 80 -14.75 10.85 -8.87
CA ASP A 80 -16.17 11.16 -8.70
C ASP A 80 -16.42 12.57 -9.24
N ASP A 81 -17.33 12.75 -10.18
CA ASP A 81 -17.62 14.05 -10.81
C ASP A 81 -18.29 15.03 -9.84
N ASN A 82 -18.86 14.54 -8.74
CA ASN A 82 -19.41 15.35 -7.67
C ASN A 82 -18.32 15.74 -6.66
N LYS A 83 -17.90 16.99 -6.70
CA LYS A 83 -16.84 17.51 -5.83
C LYS A 83 -17.10 17.35 -4.32
N ILE A 84 -18.38 17.40 -3.89
CA ILE A 84 -18.73 17.27 -2.46
C ILE A 84 -18.51 15.83 -2.02
N ILE A 85 -18.95 14.84 -2.83
CA ILE A 85 -18.77 13.42 -2.57
C ILE A 85 -17.29 13.07 -2.61
N LEU A 86 -16.57 13.58 -3.61
CA LEU A 86 -15.12 13.38 -3.74
C LEU A 86 -14.37 13.87 -2.50
N THR A 87 -14.61 15.12 -2.08
CA THR A 87 -13.94 15.70 -0.91
C THR A 87 -14.24 14.91 0.38
N GLY A 88 -15.52 14.57 0.61
CA GLY A 88 -15.92 13.78 1.77
C GLY A 88 -15.32 12.36 1.76
N GLY A 89 -15.28 11.73 0.59
CA GLY A 89 -14.68 10.40 0.44
C GLY A 89 -13.17 10.40 0.66
N MET A 90 -12.46 11.41 0.16
CA MET A 90 -11.02 11.56 0.40
C MET A 90 -10.70 11.67 1.89
N GLN A 91 -11.48 12.46 2.65
CA GLN A 91 -11.30 12.58 4.11
C GLN A 91 -11.42 11.21 4.81
N VAL A 92 -12.41 10.39 4.41
CA VAL A 92 -12.56 9.03 4.95
C VAL A 92 -11.36 8.15 4.58
N LEU A 93 -10.86 8.25 3.35
CA LEU A 93 -9.68 7.49 2.91
C LEU A 93 -8.42 7.90 3.67
N GLU A 94 -8.20 9.19 3.90
CA GLU A 94 -7.08 9.72 4.67
C GLU A 94 -7.15 9.29 6.15
N GLU A 95 -8.37 9.20 6.71
CA GLU A 95 -8.58 8.71 8.09
C GLU A 95 -8.23 7.22 8.22
N VAL A 96 -8.70 6.39 7.27
CA VAL A 96 -8.47 4.93 7.30
C VAL A 96 -7.05 4.56 6.90
N LEU A 97 -6.43 5.36 6.04
CA LEU A 97 -5.12 5.12 5.44
C LEU A 97 -4.18 6.32 5.66
N PRO A 98 -3.81 6.64 6.92
CA PRO A 98 -3.10 7.87 7.26
C PRO A 98 -1.72 8.02 6.61
N ASN A 99 -1.12 6.91 6.16
CA ASN A 99 0.17 6.92 5.47
C ASN A 99 0.02 6.83 3.94
N ALA A 100 -1.20 6.89 3.40
CA ALA A 100 -1.42 6.90 1.97
C ALA A 100 -1.34 8.31 1.40
N THR A 101 -0.95 8.40 0.14
CA THR A 101 -1.17 9.61 -0.67
C THR A 101 -2.52 9.47 -1.35
N VAL A 102 -3.51 10.26 -0.94
CA VAL A 102 -4.87 10.25 -1.53
C VAL A 102 -5.03 11.40 -2.51
N THR A 103 -5.35 11.10 -3.76
CA THR A 103 -5.56 12.10 -4.80
C THR A 103 -6.97 11.95 -5.41
N GLY A 104 -7.71 13.07 -5.44
CA GLY A 104 -9.08 13.10 -5.97
C GLY A 104 -9.15 13.71 -7.36
N PHE A 105 -9.99 13.13 -8.23
CA PHE A 105 -10.22 13.60 -9.58
C PHE A 105 -11.72 13.75 -9.86
N THR A 106 -12.13 14.92 -10.37
CA THR A 106 -13.49 15.14 -10.87
C THR A 106 -13.65 14.79 -12.35
N LYS A 107 -12.54 14.50 -13.04
CA LYS A 107 -12.51 14.09 -14.44
C LYS A 107 -11.70 12.81 -14.60
N SER A 108 -12.31 11.81 -15.20
CA SER A 108 -11.66 10.51 -15.44
C SER A 108 -10.39 10.62 -16.30
N ALA A 109 -10.37 11.51 -17.29
CA ALA A 109 -9.21 11.72 -18.14
C ALA A 109 -7.97 12.19 -17.37
N GLU A 110 -8.15 13.06 -16.37
CA GLU A 110 -7.06 13.55 -15.51
C GLU A 110 -6.53 12.40 -14.61
N ALA A 111 -7.43 11.54 -14.09
CA ALA A 111 -7.07 10.37 -13.30
C ALA A 111 -6.28 9.32 -14.10
N LEU A 112 -6.71 9.07 -15.34
CA LEU A 112 -6.01 8.13 -16.24
C LEU A 112 -4.65 8.66 -16.65
N GLU A 113 -4.51 9.95 -16.92
CA GLU A 113 -3.21 10.57 -17.18
C GLU A 113 -2.29 10.51 -15.96
N TYR A 114 -2.84 10.72 -14.76
CA TYR A 114 -2.10 10.53 -13.51
C TYR A 114 -1.59 9.10 -13.37
N ALA A 115 -2.43 8.09 -13.64
CA ALA A 115 -2.06 6.67 -13.56
C ALA A 115 -1.01 6.24 -14.59
N ARG A 116 -0.89 6.93 -15.76
CA ARG A 116 0.20 6.68 -16.72
C ARG A 116 1.57 7.08 -16.17
N ASN A 117 1.61 8.06 -15.27
CA ASN A 117 2.85 8.63 -14.74
C ASN A 117 3.14 8.19 -13.30
N ASN A 118 2.19 7.57 -12.62
CA ASN A 118 2.31 7.16 -11.22
C ASN A 118 1.77 5.75 -11.02
N HIS A 119 2.42 4.98 -10.17
CA HIS A 119 1.84 3.72 -9.73
C HIS A 119 0.65 3.99 -8.79
N VAL A 120 -0.47 3.30 -9.02
CA VAL A 120 -1.70 3.44 -8.22
C VAL A 120 -2.02 2.09 -7.59
N GLU A 121 -2.02 2.02 -6.26
CA GLU A 121 -2.29 0.79 -5.53
C GLU A 121 -3.78 0.51 -5.41
N LEU A 122 -4.59 1.57 -5.26
CA LEU A 122 -6.04 1.44 -5.06
C LEU A 122 -6.77 2.63 -5.70
N ALA A 123 -7.82 2.32 -6.43
CA ALA A 123 -8.68 3.31 -7.05
C ALA A 123 -10.14 3.10 -6.60
N PHE A 124 -10.77 4.16 -6.12
CA PHE A 124 -12.21 4.21 -5.91
C PHE A 124 -12.84 5.00 -7.07
N VAL A 125 -13.73 4.37 -7.81
CA VAL A 125 -14.27 4.94 -9.05
C VAL A 125 -15.79 4.95 -9.03
N ASP A 126 -16.37 6.15 -9.14
CA ASP A 126 -17.83 6.26 -9.32
C ASP A 126 -18.26 5.62 -10.64
N ILE A 127 -19.37 4.89 -10.61
CA ILE A 127 -19.95 4.27 -11.81
C ILE A 127 -20.60 5.30 -12.70
N GLU A 128 -21.25 6.31 -12.12
CA GLU A 128 -22.05 7.30 -12.84
C GLU A 128 -21.39 8.68 -12.83
N MET A 129 -20.62 9.00 -13.87
CA MET A 129 -19.93 10.28 -14.03
C MET A 129 -20.36 10.98 -15.31
N GLY A 130 -21.57 11.54 -15.29
CA GLY A 130 -22.14 12.24 -16.44
C GLY A 130 -22.23 11.36 -17.70
N SER A 131 -21.44 11.66 -18.74
CA SER A 131 -21.39 10.88 -19.99
C SER A 131 -20.39 9.72 -19.98
N VAL A 132 -19.56 9.60 -18.94
CA VAL A 132 -18.53 8.58 -18.83
C VAL A 132 -19.00 7.51 -17.83
N ARG A 133 -18.87 6.25 -18.19
CA ARG A 133 -19.19 5.14 -17.29
C ARG A 133 -17.93 4.71 -16.53
N GLY A 134 -18.05 4.56 -15.21
CA GLY A 134 -16.96 4.11 -14.37
C GLY A 134 -16.38 2.75 -14.77
N PHE A 135 -17.18 1.89 -15.39
CA PHE A 135 -16.73 0.61 -15.95
C PHE A 135 -15.66 0.80 -17.03
N ASP A 136 -15.85 1.75 -17.94
CA ASP A 136 -14.88 2.06 -19.00
C ASP A 136 -13.59 2.63 -18.42
N VAL A 137 -13.71 3.49 -17.39
CA VAL A 137 -12.57 4.08 -16.68
C VAL A 137 -11.76 3.02 -15.97
N VAL A 138 -12.38 2.08 -15.27
CA VAL A 138 -11.68 0.97 -14.60
C VAL A 138 -11.00 0.06 -15.61
N ASN A 139 -11.66 -0.28 -16.72
CA ASN A 139 -11.06 -1.07 -17.77
C ASN A 139 -9.81 -0.42 -18.34
N GLU A 140 -9.84 0.88 -18.65
CA GLU A 140 -8.66 1.61 -19.14
C GLU A 140 -7.58 1.72 -18.06
N LEU A 141 -7.96 2.00 -16.81
CA LEU A 141 -7.03 2.07 -15.68
C LEU A 141 -6.26 0.76 -15.49
N LEU A 142 -6.95 -0.39 -15.58
CA LEU A 142 -6.34 -1.71 -15.44
C LEU A 142 -5.47 -2.09 -16.66
N GLN A 143 -5.72 -1.52 -17.84
CA GLN A 143 -4.79 -1.64 -18.98
C GLN A 143 -3.50 -0.83 -18.76
N ILE A 144 -3.60 0.36 -18.15
CA ILE A 144 -2.45 1.21 -17.81
C ILE A 144 -1.64 0.59 -16.65
N SER A 145 -2.33 0.17 -15.60
CA SER A 145 -1.74 -0.37 -14.37
C SER A 145 -2.45 -1.66 -13.92
N PRO A 146 -2.04 -2.83 -14.44
CA PRO A 146 -2.73 -4.11 -14.22
C PRO A 146 -2.75 -4.59 -12.76
N ARG A 147 -1.93 -4.00 -11.90
CA ARG A 147 -1.86 -4.32 -10.46
C ARG A 147 -2.61 -3.33 -9.58
N THR A 148 -3.31 -2.38 -10.15
CA THR A 148 -4.20 -1.51 -9.40
C THR A 148 -5.40 -2.30 -8.88
N ASN A 149 -5.71 -2.14 -7.61
CA ASN A 149 -6.98 -2.60 -7.06
C ASN A 149 -8.05 -1.56 -7.38
N ALA A 150 -9.13 -1.94 -8.06
CA ALA A 150 -10.22 -1.05 -8.38
C ALA A 150 -11.46 -1.40 -7.55
N VAL A 151 -12.09 -0.41 -6.93
CA VAL A 151 -13.33 -0.53 -6.17
C VAL A 151 -14.35 0.44 -6.77
N TYR A 152 -15.48 -0.08 -7.22
CA TYR A 152 -16.57 0.76 -7.67
C TYR A 152 -17.30 1.43 -6.52
N LEU A 153 -17.67 2.70 -6.74
CA LEU A 153 -18.57 3.47 -5.89
C LEU A 153 -19.86 3.74 -6.67
N THR A 154 -21.01 3.66 -6.03
CA THR A 154 -22.29 4.02 -6.67
C THR A 154 -23.36 4.30 -5.63
N ALA A 155 -24.36 5.12 -6.01
CA ALA A 155 -25.58 5.26 -5.23
C ALA A 155 -26.57 4.09 -5.47
N TYR A 156 -26.34 3.26 -6.50
CA TYR A 156 -27.30 2.25 -6.95
C TYR A 156 -26.78 0.82 -6.76
N PRO A 157 -27.29 0.08 -5.78
CA PRO A 157 -26.88 -1.30 -5.53
C PRO A 157 -27.09 -2.27 -6.71
N SER A 158 -27.97 -1.92 -7.65
CA SER A 158 -28.25 -2.75 -8.84
C SER A 158 -27.04 -2.97 -9.75
N TYR A 159 -26.05 -2.09 -9.74
CA TYR A 159 -24.81 -2.25 -10.50
C TYR A 159 -23.88 -3.35 -9.97
N ALA A 160 -24.22 -3.98 -8.84
CA ALA A 160 -23.36 -5.02 -8.27
C ALA A 160 -23.15 -6.22 -9.21
N LEU A 161 -24.16 -6.58 -10.02
CA LEU A 161 -24.05 -7.66 -11.00
C LEU A 161 -23.10 -7.26 -12.15
N ASP A 162 -23.25 -6.06 -12.69
CA ASP A 162 -22.40 -5.56 -13.76
C ASP A 162 -20.94 -5.42 -13.28
N ALA A 163 -20.75 -4.95 -12.04
CA ALA A 163 -19.43 -4.85 -11.42
C ALA A 163 -18.73 -6.22 -11.28
N TRP A 164 -19.50 -7.28 -11.02
CA TRP A 164 -19.00 -8.64 -10.89
C TRP A 164 -18.43 -9.20 -12.20
N GLU A 165 -18.88 -8.71 -13.34
CA GLU A 165 -18.40 -9.12 -14.67
C GLU A 165 -17.08 -8.44 -15.08
N THR A 166 -16.52 -7.58 -14.20
CA THR A 166 -15.29 -6.85 -14.43
C THR A 166 -14.12 -7.36 -13.62
N ASP A 167 -12.92 -6.85 -13.90
CA ASP A 167 -11.71 -7.15 -13.13
C ASP A 167 -11.55 -6.31 -11.84
N ALA A 168 -12.54 -5.53 -11.45
CA ALA A 168 -12.53 -4.82 -10.18
C ALA A 168 -12.49 -5.80 -8.99
N CYS A 169 -11.81 -5.42 -7.91
CA CYS A 169 -11.71 -6.25 -6.71
C CYS A 169 -12.82 -5.95 -5.68
N GLY A 170 -13.57 -4.87 -5.86
CA GLY A 170 -14.57 -4.45 -4.89
C GLY A 170 -15.68 -3.57 -5.43
N PHE A 171 -16.71 -3.44 -4.60
CA PHE A 171 -17.90 -2.65 -4.86
C PHE A 171 -18.41 -2.06 -3.53
N MET A 172 -18.75 -0.77 -3.54
CA MET A 172 -19.31 -0.07 -2.38
C MET A 172 -20.49 0.80 -2.79
N VAL A 173 -21.53 0.79 -1.97
CA VAL A 173 -22.65 1.73 -2.10
C VAL A 173 -22.30 3.00 -1.31
N LYS A 174 -22.51 4.17 -1.94
CA LYS A 174 -22.34 5.48 -1.30
C LYS A 174 -23.33 5.67 -0.14
N PRO A 175 -22.96 6.35 0.95
CA PRO A 175 -21.72 7.09 1.14
C PRO A 175 -20.52 6.19 1.46
N ILE A 176 -19.32 6.64 1.10
CA ILE A 176 -18.09 5.98 1.54
C ILE A 176 -17.94 6.11 3.06
N THR A 177 -17.63 5.00 3.73
CA THR A 177 -17.49 4.95 5.19
C THR A 177 -16.19 4.22 5.56
N ALA A 178 -15.63 4.55 6.71
CA ALA A 178 -14.41 3.90 7.22
C ALA A 178 -14.58 2.37 7.27
N GLU A 179 -15.66 1.87 7.86
CA GLU A 179 -15.97 0.43 7.92
C GLU A 179 -16.07 -0.20 6.53
N GLY A 180 -16.69 0.52 5.57
CA GLY A 180 -16.80 0.07 4.18
C GLY A 180 -15.43 -0.04 3.51
N VAL A 181 -14.56 0.97 3.67
CA VAL A 181 -13.19 0.95 3.16
C VAL A 181 -12.39 -0.20 3.77
N GLU A 182 -12.41 -0.38 5.09
CA GLU A 182 -11.74 -1.50 5.77
C GLU A 182 -12.18 -2.87 5.26
N LYS A 183 -13.48 -3.03 4.95
CA LYS A 183 -14.01 -4.27 4.35
C LYS A 183 -13.45 -4.50 2.94
N GLN A 184 -13.24 -3.44 2.14
CA GLN A 184 -12.64 -3.57 0.82
C GLN A 184 -11.15 -3.88 0.90
N LEU A 185 -10.41 -3.26 1.83
CA LEU A 185 -8.99 -3.54 2.05
C LEU A 185 -8.70 -5.02 2.32
N LYS A 186 -9.61 -5.74 2.98
CA LYS A 186 -9.50 -7.19 3.22
C LYS A 186 -9.71 -8.06 1.97
N LYS A 187 -10.19 -7.49 0.87
CA LYS A 187 -10.54 -8.20 -0.37
C LYS A 187 -9.65 -7.84 -1.54
N LEU A 188 -8.60 -7.03 -1.31
CA LEU A 188 -7.72 -6.58 -2.37
C LEU A 188 -7.07 -7.79 -3.08
N ARG A 189 -7.07 -7.76 -4.41
CA ARG A 189 -6.38 -8.77 -5.24
C ARG A 189 -4.86 -8.65 -5.09
N TYR A 190 -4.37 -7.44 -4.95
CA TYR A 190 -2.96 -7.10 -4.72
C TYR A 190 -2.84 -6.37 -3.37
N PRO A 191 -2.73 -7.11 -2.27
CA PRO A 191 -2.62 -6.51 -0.95
C PRO A 191 -1.39 -5.60 -0.86
N PHE A 192 -1.57 -4.45 -0.26
CA PHE A 192 -0.48 -3.58 0.20
C PHE A 192 -0.65 -3.36 1.70
N ILE A 193 0.44 -3.08 2.39
CA ILE A 193 0.38 -2.82 3.83
C ILE A 193 0.01 -1.34 3.98
N PRO A 194 -1.20 -1.01 4.49
CA PRO A 194 -1.49 0.35 4.92
C PRO A 194 -0.49 0.66 6.02
N GLY A 195 0.34 1.66 5.86
CA GLY A 195 1.48 1.99 6.71
C GLY A 195 1.26 1.72 8.17
N GLY A 196 2.18 1.02 8.75
CA GLY A 196 2.13 0.45 10.07
C GLY A 196 1.79 1.47 11.14
N SER A 197 0.71 1.20 11.84
CA SER A 197 0.50 1.70 13.20
C SER A 197 -0.03 0.52 13.97
N GLY A 198 0.78 0.13 14.92
CA GLY A 198 0.61 -1.05 15.71
C GLY A 198 -0.75 -1.19 16.39
N VAL A 199 -1.03 -2.38 16.68
CA VAL A 199 -1.42 -2.81 18.03
C VAL A 199 -0.58 -4.02 18.34
#